data_957a7c5cbf562b0ea540a46102e7ab38
#
_entry.id   957a7c5cbf562b0ea540a46102e7ab38
#
_cell.length_a   1.000
_cell.length_b   1.000
_cell.length_c   1.000
_cell.angle_alpha   90.00
_cell.angle_beta   90.00
_cell.angle_gamma   90.00
#
_symmetry.space_group_name_H-M   'P 1'
#
loop_
_entity.id
_entity.type
_entity.pdbx_description
1 polymer ?
#
loop_
_entity_poly.entity_id
_entity_poly.type
_entity_poly.pdbx_seq_one_letter_code
_entity_poly.pdbx_strand_id
1 'polypeptide(L)'
;ALKTGITSIYCEFEDPRKYRQAVQKIRSKAQSPNIFVAPPRITKPSENWILEQVRNSNADGYLIRNYDHLKFFAEERCIGDFSLNVANALTADYFKNGFHLQRLTASYDLNIHQLQDLLKTSPPEWYEVTIHQHIPMFHMEHCVFCAFLSDGTDFRNCGRPCEQHEVKIKDRVGTEHVLQADAGCRNTVFNGTAQTGAEYVHKLVELGLQNFRIEFVNEKPQEVEQTIYRYQQLLNGEIKGSQLWRELKLQNQLGVTRGTVVG
;
A
#
# COMPACT_ATOMS: atom_id res chain seq x y z
N ALA A 1 -3.89 14.36 3.45
CA ALA A 1 -2.46 14.03 3.27
C ALA A 1 -1.65 15.24 2.76
N LEU A 2 -2.03 15.95 1.68
CA LEU A 2 -1.23 17.07 1.11
C LEU A 2 -0.92 18.21 2.09
N LYS A 3 -1.70 18.41 3.13
CA LYS A 3 -1.51 19.45 4.16
C LYS A 3 -0.58 19.02 5.29
N THR A 4 -0.15 17.78 5.33
CA THR A 4 0.61 17.22 6.48
C THR A 4 2.13 17.21 6.27
N GLY A 5 2.63 17.81 5.18
CA GLY A 5 4.07 17.92 4.93
C GLY A 5 4.78 16.61 4.57
N ILE A 6 4.02 15.59 4.13
CA ILE A 6 4.59 14.31 3.66
C ILE A 6 5.40 14.51 2.38
N THR A 7 6.45 13.73 2.20
CA THR A 7 7.40 13.84 1.08
C THR A 7 7.05 12.98 -0.12
N SER A 8 6.24 11.93 0.07
CA SER A 8 5.85 11.00 -0.99
C SER A 8 4.39 10.56 -0.82
N ILE A 9 3.67 10.40 -1.94
CA ILE A 9 2.33 9.85 -2.01
C ILE A 9 2.33 8.69 -2.99
N TYR A 10 1.71 7.58 -2.59
CA TYR A 10 1.36 6.46 -3.47
C TYR A 10 -0.12 6.52 -3.81
N CYS A 11 -0.46 6.38 -5.09
CA CYS A 11 -1.83 6.40 -5.57
C CYS A 11 -2.19 5.10 -6.27
N GLU A 12 -3.36 4.53 -5.92
CA GLU A 12 -3.96 3.37 -6.55
C GLU A 12 -5.41 3.68 -6.92
N PHE A 13 -5.86 3.26 -8.11
CA PHE A 13 -7.21 3.52 -8.60
C PHE A 13 -7.75 2.33 -9.41
N GLU A 14 -9.05 2.12 -9.31
CA GLU A 14 -9.79 1.14 -10.09
C GLU A 14 -9.93 1.51 -11.58
N ASP A 15 -9.80 2.79 -11.90
CA ASP A 15 -9.82 3.31 -13.27
C ASP A 15 -8.46 3.90 -13.64
N PRO A 16 -7.73 3.31 -14.60
CA PRO A 16 -6.41 3.79 -15.00
C PRO A 16 -6.37 5.26 -15.47
N ARG A 17 -7.49 5.82 -15.89
CA ARG A 17 -7.59 7.24 -16.29
C ARG A 17 -7.43 8.22 -15.13
N LYS A 18 -7.77 7.78 -13.90
CA LYS A 18 -7.68 8.59 -12.67
C LYS A 18 -6.24 8.91 -12.27
N TYR A 19 -5.27 8.08 -12.66
CA TYR A 19 -3.85 8.32 -12.34
C TYR A 19 -3.37 9.68 -12.85
N ARG A 20 -3.61 9.99 -14.13
CA ARG A 20 -3.22 11.28 -14.72
C ARG A 20 -3.89 12.46 -14.01
N GLN A 21 -5.16 12.36 -13.69
CA GLN A 21 -5.89 13.41 -12.97
C GLN A 21 -5.32 13.63 -11.57
N ALA A 22 -4.99 12.56 -10.84
CA ALA A 22 -4.37 12.64 -9.50
C ALA A 22 -2.99 13.32 -9.58
N VAL A 23 -2.14 12.91 -10.50
CA VAL A 23 -0.81 13.51 -10.72
C VAL A 23 -0.94 15.02 -10.99
N GLN A 24 -1.82 15.42 -11.92
CA GLN A 24 -2.05 16.83 -12.23
C GLN A 24 -2.54 17.62 -11.01
N LYS A 25 -3.51 17.07 -10.27
CA LYS A 25 -4.07 17.70 -9.07
C LYS A 25 -3.03 17.90 -7.96
N ILE A 26 -2.15 16.90 -7.76
CA ILE A 26 -1.09 17.01 -6.75
C ILE A 26 -0.03 18.02 -7.19
N ARG A 27 0.44 17.96 -8.43
CA ARG A 27 1.43 18.89 -8.99
C ARG A 27 0.97 20.35 -9.04
N SER A 28 -0.33 20.60 -9.07
CA SER A 28 -0.87 21.98 -9.01
C SER A 28 -0.70 22.65 -7.64
N LYS A 29 -0.20 21.94 -6.62
CA LYS A 29 0.05 22.50 -5.28
C LYS A 29 1.46 23.06 -5.19
N ALA A 30 1.61 24.16 -4.45
CA ALA A 30 2.90 24.88 -4.32
C ALA A 30 4.03 24.04 -3.69
N GLN A 31 3.66 23.07 -2.82
CA GLN A 31 4.57 22.09 -2.23
C GLN A 31 4.02 20.71 -2.54
N SER A 32 4.36 20.17 -3.71
CA SER A 32 3.93 18.85 -4.10
C SER A 32 4.91 17.78 -3.60
N PRO A 33 4.43 16.72 -2.95
CA PRO A 33 5.25 15.54 -2.66
C PRO A 33 5.58 14.79 -3.96
N ASN A 34 6.57 13.90 -3.90
CA ASN A 34 6.79 12.94 -4.98
C ASN A 34 5.57 12.03 -5.12
N ILE A 35 5.15 11.79 -6.35
CA ILE A 35 3.97 10.98 -6.65
C ILE A 35 4.42 9.68 -7.30
N PHE A 36 4.12 8.58 -6.62
CA PHE A 36 4.26 7.24 -7.18
C PHE A 36 2.88 6.67 -7.45
N VAL A 37 2.73 5.94 -8.54
CA VAL A 37 1.47 5.28 -8.88
C VAL A 37 1.65 3.77 -8.85
N ALA A 38 0.61 3.09 -8.36
CA ALA A 38 0.59 1.65 -8.18
C ALA A 38 -0.25 1.02 -9.31
N PRO A 39 0.36 0.35 -10.31
CA PRO A 39 -0.40 -0.44 -11.29
C PRO A 39 -1.09 -1.62 -10.61
N PRO A 40 -2.07 -2.27 -11.27
CA PRO A 40 -2.75 -3.44 -10.74
C PRO A 40 -1.76 -4.52 -10.29
N ARG A 41 -2.06 -5.18 -9.18
CA ARG A 41 -1.16 -6.20 -8.58
C ARG A 41 -0.91 -7.40 -9.49
N ILE A 42 -1.91 -7.77 -10.30
CA ILE A 42 -1.86 -8.87 -11.26
C ILE A 42 -1.89 -8.29 -12.67
N THR A 43 -0.99 -8.75 -13.53
CA THR A 43 -0.96 -8.44 -14.96
C THR A 43 -1.39 -9.68 -15.74
N LYS A 44 -2.31 -9.51 -16.70
CA LYS A 44 -2.73 -10.58 -17.60
C LYS A 44 -2.26 -10.32 -19.02
N PRO A 45 -2.14 -11.36 -19.85
CA PRO A 45 -1.95 -11.20 -21.29
C PRO A 45 -2.99 -10.24 -21.89
N SER A 46 -2.56 -9.37 -22.78
CA SER A 46 -3.39 -8.37 -23.45
C SER A 46 -3.89 -7.21 -22.57
N GLU A 47 -3.42 -7.06 -21.33
CA GLU A 47 -3.74 -5.93 -20.44
C GLU A 47 -2.65 -4.85 -20.37
N ASN A 48 -1.62 -4.92 -21.21
CA ASN A 48 -0.54 -3.90 -21.25
C ASN A 48 -1.07 -2.47 -21.44
N TRP A 49 -2.25 -2.30 -22.05
CA TRP A 49 -2.91 -1.00 -22.16
C TRP A 49 -3.18 -0.34 -20.79
N ILE A 50 -3.39 -1.13 -19.73
CA ILE A 50 -3.53 -0.61 -18.37
C ILE A 50 -2.18 -0.02 -17.90
N LEU A 51 -1.09 -0.78 -18.08
CA LEU A 51 0.25 -0.35 -17.71
C LEU A 51 0.68 0.90 -18.51
N GLU A 52 0.32 0.95 -19.81
CA GLU A 52 0.56 2.15 -20.64
C GLU A 52 -0.19 3.38 -20.10
N GLN A 53 -1.44 3.24 -19.70
CA GLN A 53 -2.18 4.36 -19.09
C GLN A 53 -1.56 4.81 -17.76
N VAL A 54 -1.10 3.86 -16.94
CA VAL A 54 -0.38 4.15 -15.69
C VAL A 54 0.92 4.90 -16.00
N ARG A 55 1.74 4.44 -16.95
CA ARG A 55 2.98 5.10 -17.37
C ARG A 55 2.71 6.50 -17.92
N ASN A 56 1.69 6.65 -18.75
CA ASN A 56 1.28 7.93 -19.36
C ASN A 56 0.65 8.92 -18.35
N SER A 57 0.54 8.55 -17.08
CA SER A 57 0.15 9.49 -16.00
C SER A 57 1.23 10.53 -15.72
N ASN A 58 2.49 10.27 -16.15
CA ASN A 58 3.67 11.09 -15.89
C ASN A 58 3.92 11.30 -14.37
N ALA A 59 3.75 10.26 -13.59
CA ALA A 59 4.11 10.26 -12.17
C ALA A 59 5.63 10.38 -11.98
N ASP A 60 6.09 10.63 -10.76
CA ASP A 60 7.52 10.68 -10.46
C ASP A 60 8.14 9.29 -10.33
N GLY A 61 7.30 8.24 -10.28
CA GLY A 61 7.73 6.85 -10.29
C GLY A 61 6.57 5.87 -10.13
N TYR A 62 6.92 4.59 -10.04
CA TYR A 62 5.96 3.48 -10.06
C TYR A 62 6.23 2.48 -8.94
N LEU A 63 5.16 1.90 -8.38
CA LEU A 63 5.24 0.75 -7.49
C LEU A 63 5.29 -0.54 -8.30
N ILE A 64 6.33 -1.33 -8.08
CA ILE A 64 6.55 -2.61 -8.75
C ILE A 64 5.95 -3.72 -7.91
N ARG A 65 4.94 -4.40 -8.45
CA ARG A 65 4.14 -5.39 -7.73
C ARG A 65 4.30 -6.81 -8.22
N ASN A 66 4.92 -6.99 -9.39
CA ASN A 66 5.18 -8.30 -10.00
C ASN A 66 6.35 -8.22 -11.01
N TYR A 67 6.75 -9.36 -11.56
CA TYR A 67 7.88 -9.45 -12.50
C TYR A 67 7.62 -8.77 -13.84
N ASP A 68 6.38 -8.71 -14.33
CA ASP A 68 6.06 -8.00 -15.57
C ASP A 68 6.29 -6.50 -15.42
N HIS A 69 5.99 -5.95 -14.24
CA HIS A 69 6.28 -4.55 -13.93
C HIS A 69 7.77 -4.24 -13.93
N LEU A 70 8.63 -5.15 -13.44
CA LEU A 70 10.09 -4.97 -13.50
C LEU A 70 10.57 -4.78 -14.93
N LYS A 71 10.00 -5.52 -15.85
CA LYS A 71 10.32 -5.40 -17.29
C LYS A 71 9.70 -4.15 -17.91
N PHE A 72 8.42 -3.90 -17.62
CA PHE A 72 7.65 -2.83 -18.26
C PHE A 72 8.15 -1.42 -17.86
N PHE A 73 8.54 -1.25 -16.61
CA PHE A 73 9.01 0.03 -16.04
C PHE A 73 10.54 0.06 -15.82
N ALA A 74 11.32 -0.75 -16.53
CA ALA A 74 12.76 -0.91 -16.31
C ALA A 74 13.55 0.41 -16.41
N GLU A 75 13.12 1.34 -17.25
CA GLU A 75 13.78 2.65 -17.47
C GLU A 75 13.21 3.76 -16.55
N GLU A 76 12.30 3.40 -15.67
CA GLU A 76 11.58 4.36 -14.84
C GLU A 76 12.06 4.31 -13.39
N ARG A 77 11.75 5.34 -12.61
CA ARG A 77 12.00 5.37 -11.18
C ARG A 77 11.03 4.44 -10.46
N CYS A 78 11.52 3.37 -9.86
CA CYS A 78 10.70 2.30 -9.31
C CYS A 78 10.98 2.02 -7.84
N ILE A 79 9.90 1.66 -7.10
CA ILE A 79 9.94 1.16 -5.73
C ILE A 79 9.28 -0.22 -5.73
N GLY A 80 9.94 -1.22 -5.12
CA GLY A 80 9.36 -2.55 -4.96
C GLY A 80 8.28 -2.56 -3.89
N ASP A 81 7.08 -3.06 -4.24
CA ASP A 81 5.97 -3.16 -3.30
C ASP A 81 6.03 -4.49 -2.52
N PHE A 82 5.26 -4.59 -1.44
CA PHE A 82 5.23 -5.75 -0.53
C PHE A 82 5.00 -7.09 -1.25
N SER A 83 4.26 -7.08 -2.37
CA SER A 83 3.94 -8.27 -3.16
C SER A 83 5.14 -8.91 -3.88
N LEU A 84 6.31 -8.27 -3.87
CA LEU A 84 7.57 -8.90 -4.27
C LEU A 84 8.12 -9.84 -3.18
N ASN A 85 7.47 -9.91 -2.02
CA ASN A 85 7.82 -10.79 -0.89
C ASN A 85 9.27 -10.69 -0.43
N VAL A 86 9.76 -9.45 -0.27
CA VAL A 86 11.12 -9.22 0.23
C VAL A 86 11.17 -9.54 1.72
N ALA A 87 11.64 -10.74 2.05
CA ALA A 87 11.66 -11.29 3.40
C ALA A 87 13.08 -11.66 3.92
N ASN A 88 14.11 -11.52 3.09
CA ASN A 88 15.50 -11.80 3.45
C ASN A 88 16.47 -10.96 2.62
N ALA A 89 17.74 -10.88 3.08
CA ALA A 89 18.77 -10.06 2.45
C ALA A 89 19.08 -10.46 1.00
N LEU A 90 19.04 -11.75 0.66
CA LEU A 90 19.31 -12.22 -0.70
C LEU A 90 18.23 -11.77 -1.69
N THR A 91 16.98 -11.91 -1.30
CA THR A 91 15.85 -11.41 -2.10
C THR A 91 15.90 -9.88 -2.23
N ALA A 92 16.28 -9.19 -1.14
CA ALA A 92 16.44 -7.73 -1.18
C ALA A 92 17.54 -7.31 -2.14
N ASP A 93 18.71 -7.93 -2.09
CA ASP A 93 19.84 -7.64 -2.99
C ASP A 93 19.43 -7.90 -4.46
N TYR A 94 18.78 -9.03 -4.72
CA TYR A 94 18.31 -9.39 -6.05
C TYR A 94 17.41 -8.30 -6.66
N PHE A 95 16.41 -7.82 -5.94
CA PHE A 95 15.52 -6.79 -6.46
C PHE A 95 16.16 -5.40 -6.46
N LYS A 96 16.85 -5.05 -5.37
CA LYS A 96 17.44 -3.72 -5.20
C LYS A 96 18.51 -3.42 -6.23
N ASN A 97 19.46 -4.32 -6.38
CA ASN A 97 20.62 -4.14 -7.24
C ASN A 97 20.40 -4.72 -8.64
N GLY A 98 19.70 -5.86 -8.76
CA GLY A 98 19.43 -6.48 -10.06
C GLY A 98 18.45 -5.69 -10.94
N PHE A 99 17.54 -4.93 -10.33
CA PHE A 99 16.54 -4.12 -11.05
C PHE A 99 16.63 -2.62 -10.71
N HIS A 100 17.67 -2.18 -10.02
CA HIS A 100 17.92 -0.78 -9.69
C HIS A 100 16.74 -0.08 -8.97
N LEU A 101 15.97 -0.83 -8.14
CA LEU A 101 14.84 -0.26 -7.43
C LEU A 101 15.33 0.76 -6.38
N GLN A 102 14.63 1.89 -6.26
CA GLN A 102 14.99 2.95 -5.32
C GLN A 102 14.92 2.48 -3.87
N ARG A 103 13.88 1.73 -3.54
CA ARG A 103 13.61 1.10 -2.22
C ARG A 103 12.75 -0.13 -2.43
N LEU A 104 12.60 -0.88 -1.34
CA LEU A 104 11.81 -2.10 -1.25
C LEU A 104 10.87 -2.02 -0.07
N THR A 105 9.59 -2.27 -0.25
CA THR A 105 8.68 -2.50 0.86
C THR A 105 8.92 -3.91 1.40
N ALA A 106 9.26 -4.02 2.68
CA ALA A 106 9.42 -5.31 3.34
C ALA A 106 8.10 -6.10 3.31
N SER A 107 8.19 -7.44 3.22
CA SER A 107 7.01 -8.31 3.18
C SER A 107 6.11 -8.10 4.40
N TYR A 108 4.80 -8.07 4.18
CA TYR A 108 3.79 -7.99 5.25
C TYR A 108 3.71 -9.26 6.11
N ASP A 109 4.30 -10.36 5.65
CA ASP A 109 4.33 -11.63 6.39
C ASP A 109 5.36 -11.64 7.51
N LEU A 110 6.32 -10.69 7.52
CA LEU A 110 7.34 -10.60 8.54
C LEU A 110 6.76 -10.12 9.87
N ASN A 111 7.02 -10.87 10.94
CA ASN A 111 6.85 -10.36 12.28
C ASN A 111 8.00 -9.41 12.65
N ILE A 112 7.90 -8.75 13.82
CA ILE A 112 8.88 -7.74 14.23
C ILE A 112 10.31 -8.30 14.39
N HIS A 113 10.46 -9.53 14.85
CA HIS A 113 11.79 -10.14 15.02
C HIS A 113 12.44 -10.42 13.67
N GLN A 114 11.69 -11.01 12.74
CA GLN A 114 12.16 -11.26 11.38
C GLN A 114 12.51 -9.97 10.64
N LEU A 115 11.70 -8.91 10.83
CA LEU A 115 11.98 -7.60 10.25
C LEU A 115 13.26 -6.98 10.84
N GLN A 116 13.48 -7.11 12.15
CA GLN A 116 14.72 -6.67 12.79
C GLN A 116 15.95 -7.42 12.27
N ASP A 117 15.83 -8.73 12.06
CA ASP A 117 16.91 -9.53 11.51
C ASP A 117 17.20 -9.15 10.05
N LEU A 118 16.18 -8.87 9.26
CA LEU A 118 16.33 -8.34 7.90
C LEU A 118 17.13 -7.02 7.91
N LEU A 119 16.76 -6.06 8.78
CA LEU A 119 17.44 -4.77 8.90
C LEU A 119 18.87 -4.84 9.44
N LYS A 120 19.22 -5.89 10.19
CA LYS A 120 20.60 -6.13 10.67
C LYS A 120 21.49 -6.81 9.62
N THR A 121 20.88 -7.54 8.68
CA THR A 121 21.61 -8.37 7.70
C THR A 121 21.73 -7.72 6.33
N SER A 122 21.11 -6.57 6.13
CA SER A 122 21.17 -5.79 4.88
C SER A 122 20.98 -4.30 5.16
N PRO A 123 21.39 -3.39 4.26
CA PRO A 123 21.33 -1.95 4.47
C PRO A 123 19.91 -1.46 4.76
N PRO A 124 19.62 -0.89 5.95
CA PRO A 124 18.26 -0.46 6.32
C PRO A 124 17.66 0.62 5.39
N GLU A 125 18.51 1.43 4.76
CA GLU A 125 18.11 2.46 3.79
C GLU A 125 17.51 1.88 2.50
N TRP A 126 17.67 0.58 2.25
CA TRP A 126 17.02 -0.09 1.13
C TRP A 126 15.51 -0.25 1.34
N TYR A 127 15.05 -0.16 2.60
CA TYR A 127 13.71 -0.57 2.96
C TYR A 127 12.77 0.61 3.23
N GLU A 128 11.51 0.34 2.96
CA GLU A 128 10.34 1.03 3.46
C GLU A 128 9.50 0.01 4.24
N VAL A 129 9.04 0.38 5.41
CA VAL A 129 8.19 -0.48 6.25
C VAL A 129 6.82 0.15 6.41
N THR A 130 5.78 -0.62 6.11
CA THR A 130 4.40 -0.22 6.34
C THR A 130 4.06 -0.39 7.81
N ILE A 131 3.77 0.72 8.48
CA ILE A 131 3.48 0.79 9.93
C ILE A 131 2.02 1.04 10.26
N HIS A 132 1.18 1.27 9.25
CA HIS A 132 -0.28 1.39 9.37
C HIS A 132 -0.92 0.90 8.08
N GLN A 133 -1.83 -0.06 8.19
CA GLN A 133 -2.52 -0.62 7.02
C GLN A 133 -3.73 -1.45 7.39
N HIS A 134 -4.68 -1.52 6.47
CA HIS A 134 -5.66 -2.61 6.42
C HIS A 134 -5.05 -3.77 5.62
N ILE A 135 -4.87 -4.94 6.24
CA ILE A 135 -4.30 -6.09 5.55
C ILE A 135 -5.23 -6.53 4.42
N PRO A 136 -4.72 -6.69 3.18
CA PRO A 136 -5.47 -7.31 2.09
C PRO A 136 -5.65 -8.80 2.38
N MET A 137 -6.89 -9.24 2.61
CA MET A 137 -7.20 -10.62 2.98
C MET A 137 -7.42 -11.50 1.76
N PHE A 138 -8.11 -10.97 0.75
CA PHE A 138 -8.45 -11.70 -0.47
C PHE A 138 -8.30 -10.79 -1.68
N HIS A 139 -7.72 -11.31 -2.75
CA HIS A 139 -7.72 -10.70 -4.06
C HIS A 139 -8.49 -11.59 -5.03
N MET A 140 -9.48 -11.04 -5.72
CA MET A 140 -10.42 -11.78 -6.56
C MET A 140 -10.34 -11.28 -7.99
N GLU A 141 -10.28 -12.22 -8.93
CA GLU A 141 -10.37 -11.97 -10.37
C GLU A 141 -11.81 -11.79 -10.86
N HIS A 142 -12.78 -11.84 -9.94
CA HIS A 142 -14.19 -11.67 -10.17
C HIS A 142 -14.68 -10.35 -9.57
N CYS A 143 -15.42 -9.57 -10.36
CA CYS A 143 -15.95 -8.28 -9.87
C CYS A 143 -17.27 -8.49 -9.12
N VAL A 144 -17.20 -8.42 -7.79
CA VAL A 144 -18.37 -8.52 -6.90
C VAL A 144 -19.37 -7.37 -7.15
N PHE A 145 -18.88 -6.16 -7.42
CA PHE A 145 -19.76 -5.03 -7.76
C PHE A 145 -20.60 -5.32 -9.01
N CYS A 146 -19.95 -5.84 -10.06
CA CYS A 146 -20.66 -6.20 -11.28
C CYS A 146 -21.67 -7.33 -11.04
N ALA A 147 -21.24 -8.38 -10.31
CA ALA A 147 -22.07 -9.56 -10.09
C ALA A 147 -23.34 -9.33 -9.29
N PHE A 148 -23.35 -8.36 -8.36
CA PHE A 148 -24.48 -8.12 -7.46
C PHE A 148 -25.20 -6.80 -7.68
N LEU A 149 -24.60 -5.85 -8.39
CA LEU A 149 -25.14 -4.49 -8.56
C LEU A 149 -25.32 -4.10 -10.02
N SER A 150 -25.24 -5.06 -10.96
CA SER A 150 -25.35 -4.79 -12.39
C SER A 150 -25.89 -6.00 -13.15
N ASP A 151 -26.57 -5.76 -14.24
CA ASP A 151 -26.95 -6.78 -15.23
C ASP A 151 -25.86 -6.98 -16.32
N GLY A 152 -24.77 -6.22 -16.24
CA GLY A 152 -23.63 -6.31 -17.16
C GLY A 152 -22.66 -7.41 -16.80
N THR A 153 -21.61 -7.58 -17.61
CA THR A 153 -20.62 -8.65 -17.48
C THR A 153 -19.21 -8.13 -17.21
N ASP A 154 -18.88 -6.93 -17.66
CA ASP A 154 -17.56 -6.32 -17.49
C ASP A 154 -17.61 -4.78 -17.53
N PHE A 155 -16.47 -4.11 -17.45
CA PHE A 155 -16.35 -2.65 -17.40
C PHE A 155 -16.96 -1.91 -18.61
N ARG A 156 -17.28 -2.59 -19.72
CA ARG A 156 -17.88 -1.99 -20.92
C ARG A 156 -19.37 -1.83 -20.79
N ASN A 157 -20.04 -2.68 -20.01
CA ASN A 157 -21.50 -2.72 -19.93
C ASN A 157 -22.08 -2.78 -18.51
N CYS A 158 -21.25 -2.84 -17.46
CA CYS A 158 -21.72 -2.94 -16.07
C CYS A 158 -22.23 -1.61 -15.48
N GLY A 159 -22.10 -0.48 -16.18
CA GLY A 159 -22.46 0.83 -15.62
C GLY A 159 -21.59 1.32 -14.47
N ARG A 160 -20.50 0.60 -14.14
CA ARG A 160 -19.50 0.93 -13.12
C ARG A 160 -20.07 1.16 -11.71
N PRO A 161 -20.78 0.20 -11.12
CA PRO A 161 -21.34 0.35 -9.78
C PRO A 161 -20.26 0.55 -8.71
N CYS A 162 -19.02 0.13 -8.96
CA CYS A 162 -17.87 0.37 -8.08
C CYS A 162 -17.49 1.85 -7.90
N GLU A 163 -17.92 2.73 -8.79
CA GLU A 163 -17.73 4.18 -8.66
C GLU A 163 -18.83 4.85 -7.82
N GLN A 164 -19.95 4.16 -7.59
CA GLN A 164 -21.16 4.73 -6.98
C GLN A 164 -21.49 4.11 -5.62
N HIS A 165 -21.01 2.91 -5.35
CA HIS A 165 -21.36 2.13 -4.17
C HIS A 165 -20.12 1.70 -3.38
N GLU A 166 -20.22 1.80 -2.05
CA GLU A 166 -19.31 1.12 -1.13
C GLU A 166 -19.88 -0.27 -0.82
N VAL A 167 -19.07 -1.30 -0.97
CA VAL A 167 -19.45 -2.67 -0.65
C VAL A 167 -18.56 -3.16 0.49
N LYS A 168 -19.19 -3.85 1.44
CA LYS A 168 -18.50 -4.48 2.57
C LYS A 168 -18.94 -5.93 2.70
N ILE A 169 -18.02 -6.79 3.09
CA ILE A 169 -18.31 -8.17 3.46
C ILE A 169 -18.37 -8.23 4.98
N LYS A 170 -19.44 -8.81 5.51
CA LYS A 170 -19.60 -9.00 6.95
C LYS A 170 -19.21 -10.42 7.32
N ASP A 171 -18.32 -10.58 8.28
CA ASP A 171 -17.93 -11.88 8.80
C ASP A 171 -18.98 -12.42 9.80
N ARG A 172 -18.76 -13.66 10.26
CA ARG A 172 -19.67 -14.35 11.18
C ARG A 172 -19.78 -13.70 12.56
N VAL A 173 -18.81 -12.87 12.96
CA VAL A 173 -18.81 -12.16 14.24
C VAL A 173 -19.28 -10.71 14.10
N GLY A 174 -19.61 -10.31 12.88
CA GLY A 174 -20.20 -9.00 12.59
C GLY A 174 -19.22 -7.92 12.18
N THR A 175 -17.92 -8.23 12.00
CA THR A 175 -16.94 -7.27 11.51
C THR A 175 -17.16 -7.00 10.02
N GLU A 176 -17.17 -5.74 9.65
CA GLU A 176 -17.29 -5.30 8.25
C GLU A 176 -15.91 -5.13 7.64
N HIS A 177 -15.70 -5.79 6.49
CA HIS A 177 -14.47 -5.77 5.71
C HIS A 177 -14.73 -5.03 4.39
N VAL A 178 -13.90 -4.04 4.10
CA VAL A 178 -14.09 -3.19 2.92
C VAL A 178 -13.68 -3.93 1.66
N LEU A 179 -14.52 -3.86 0.64
CA LEU A 179 -14.22 -4.35 -0.70
C LEU A 179 -13.84 -3.15 -1.58
N GLN A 180 -12.63 -3.18 -2.14
CA GLN A 180 -12.17 -2.20 -3.12
C GLN A 180 -12.09 -2.81 -4.51
N ALA A 181 -12.53 -2.04 -5.51
CA ALA A 181 -12.32 -2.38 -6.90
C ALA A 181 -10.89 -2.05 -7.31
N ASP A 182 -10.34 -2.83 -8.24
CA ASP A 182 -9.06 -2.63 -8.89
C ASP A 182 -9.22 -2.65 -10.41
N ALA A 183 -8.27 -2.09 -11.13
CA ALA A 183 -8.28 -2.06 -12.58
C ALA A 183 -8.35 -3.49 -13.17
N GLY A 184 -9.07 -3.65 -14.28
CA GLY A 184 -9.31 -4.96 -14.88
C GLY A 184 -10.46 -5.76 -14.24
N CYS A 185 -11.38 -5.09 -13.54
CA CYS A 185 -12.55 -5.72 -12.91
C CYS A 185 -12.18 -6.74 -11.81
N ARG A 186 -11.14 -6.45 -11.06
CA ARG A 186 -10.68 -7.22 -9.89
C ARG A 186 -11.14 -6.56 -8.61
N ASN A 187 -11.18 -7.32 -7.53
CA ASN A 187 -11.52 -6.78 -6.22
C ASN A 187 -10.56 -7.28 -5.15
N THR A 188 -10.30 -6.42 -4.16
CA THR A 188 -9.53 -6.79 -2.96
C THR A 188 -10.39 -6.53 -1.74
N VAL A 189 -10.47 -7.51 -0.84
CA VAL A 189 -11.09 -7.38 0.48
C VAL A 189 -10.03 -7.03 1.49
N PHE A 190 -10.25 -5.94 2.23
CA PHE A 190 -9.35 -5.48 3.27
C PHE A 190 -9.92 -5.75 4.66
N ASN A 191 -9.06 -6.07 5.62
CA ASN A 191 -9.47 -6.24 7.01
C ASN A 191 -10.16 -4.97 7.52
N GLY A 192 -11.30 -5.13 8.20
CA GLY A 192 -12.10 -4.02 8.72
C GLY A 192 -11.40 -3.17 9.78
N THR A 193 -10.42 -3.73 10.49
CA THR A 193 -9.60 -3.00 11.47
C THR A 193 -8.17 -2.88 10.96
N ALA A 194 -7.68 -1.65 10.88
CA ALA A 194 -6.29 -1.41 10.52
C ALA A 194 -5.35 -1.91 11.64
N GLN A 195 -4.21 -2.46 11.22
CA GLN A 195 -3.13 -2.81 12.14
C GLN A 195 -2.04 -1.75 12.13
N THR A 196 -1.26 -1.72 13.23
CA THR A 196 -0.15 -0.78 13.38
C THR A 196 1.10 -1.43 13.95
N GLY A 197 2.25 -0.95 13.47
CA GLY A 197 3.57 -1.20 14.04
C GLY A 197 4.07 -0.11 14.99
N ALA A 198 3.19 0.76 15.49
CA ALA A 198 3.57 1.96 16.25
C ALA A 198 4.47 1.71 17.47
N GLU A 199 4.29 0.58 18.17
CA GLU A 199 5.13 0.25 19.34
C GLU A 199 6.58 -0.08 18.97
N TYR A 200 6.84 -0.39 17.71
CA TYR A 200 8.16 -0.79 17.22
C TYR A 200 8.91 0.30 16.47
N VAL A 201 8.26 1.43 16.17
CA VAL A 201 8.80 2.49 15.30
C VAL A 201 10.17 2.97 15.79
N HIS A 202 10.32 3.30 17.08
CA HIS A 202 11.60 3.78 17.60
C HIS A 202 12.72 2.75 17.48
N LYS A 203 12.40 1.47 17.73
CA LYS A 203 13.37 0.39 17.58
C LYS A 203 13.78 0.19 16.11
N LEU A 204 12.87 0.39 15.16
CA LEU A 204 13.21 0.33 13.74
C LEU A 204 14.07 1.53 13.32
N VAL A 205 13.81 2.72 13.88
CA VAL A 205 14.66 3.92 13.68
C VAL A 205 16.06 3.69 14.24
N GLU A 206 16.20 3.10 15.43
CA GLU A 206 17.50 2.73 16.03
C GLU A 206 18.30 1.75 15.16
N LEU A 207 17.62 0.90 14.37
CA LEU A 207 18.24 0.01 13.41
C LEU A 207 18.58 0.68 12.07
N GLY A 208 18.34 1.99 11.93
CA GLY A 208 18.67 2.76 10.74
C GLY A 208 17.56 2.88 9.71
N LEU A 209 16.34 2.39 9.99
CA LEU A 209 15.21 2.55 9.07
C LEU A 209 14.79 4.02 8.98
N GLN A 210 14.65 4.52 7.75
CA GLN A 210 14.33 5.92 7.47
C GLN A 210 12.99 6.13 6.78
N ASN A 211 12.44 5.10 6.14
CA ASN A 211 11.22 5.21 5.34
C ASN A 211 10.09 4.41 5.97
N PHE A 212 9.02 5.12 6.31
CA PHE A 212 7.80 4.54 6.88
C PHE A 212 6.61 4.83 5.96
N ARG A 213 5.74 3.84 5.80
CA ARG A 213 4.55 3.92 4.96
C ARG A 213 3.29 3.79 5.80
N ILE A 214 2.30 4.62 5.48
CA ILE A 214 0.94 4.59 6.03
C ILE A 214 -0.01 4.38 4.88
N GLU A 215 -0.84 3.35 4.93
CA GLU A 215 -1.82 3.01 3.91
C GLU A 215 -3.24 3.28 4.40
N PHE A 216 -4.05 3.81 3.50
CA PHE A 216 -5.46 4.10 3.69
C PHE A 216 -6.28 3.37 2.63
N VAL A 217 -7.50 2.98 2.98
CA VAL A 217 -8.41 2.28 2.08
C VAL A 217 -9.64 3.14 1.78
N ASN A 218 -10.42 3.50 2.81
CA ASN A 218 -11.65 4.28 2.66
C ASN A 218 -11.83 5.33 3.76
N GLU A 219 -10.75 5.70 4.45
CA GLU A 219 -10.78 6.70 5.50
C GLU A 219 -11.15 8.08 4.96
N LYS A 220 -11.91 8.82 5.76
CA LYS A 220 -12.28 10.19 5.44
C LYS A 220 -11.08 11.13 5.51
N PRO A 221 -11.10 12.26 4.79
CA PRO A 221 -9.98 13.20 4.76
C PRO A 221 -9.48 13.64 6.14
N GLN A 222 -10.38 13.82 7.11
CA GLN A 222 -10.03 14.20 8.48
C GLN A 222 -9.31 13.07 9.22
N GLU A 223 -9.75 11.83 9.03
CA GLU A 223 -9.13 10.63 9.62
C GLU A 223 -7.72 10.44 9.06
N VAL A 224 -7.54 10.62 7.75
CA VAL A 224 -6.22 10.59 7.11
C VAL A 224 -5.28 11.64 7.69
N GLU A 225 -5.72 12.90 7.82
CA GLU A 225 -4.91 14.00 8.39
C GLU A 225 -4.56 13.70 9.86
N GLN A 226 -5.52 13.26 10.67
CA GLN A 226 -5.31 12.91 12.06
C GLN A 226 -4.33 11.76 12.23
N THR A 227 -4.49 10.69 11.45
CA THR A 227 -3.61 9.51 11.51
C THR A 227 -2.17 9.90 11.16
N ILE A 228 -1.96 10.62 10.07
CA ILE A 228 -0.61 11.09 9.68
C ILE A 228 0.00 11.94 10.78
N TYR A 229 -0.75 12.89 11.33
CA TYR A 229 -0.27 13.76 12.40
C TYR A 229 0.15 12.96 13.65
N ARG A 230 -0.63 11.93 14.04
CA ARG A 230 -0.29 11.06 15.18
C ARG A 230 1.00 10.27 14.95
N TYR A 231 1.22 9.76 13.73
CA TYR A 231 2.49 9.09 13.41
C TYR A 231 3.68 10.07 13.37
N GLN A 232 3.48 11.30 12.95
CA GLN A 232 4.51 12.33 13.05
C GLN A 232 4.86 12.64 14.50
N GLN A 233 3.88 12.79 15.40
CA GLN A 233 4.12 12.93 16.83
C GLN A 233 4.86 11.73 17.43
N LEU A 234 4.53 10.51 17.01
CA LEU A 234 5.24 9.30 17.43
C LEU A 234 6.70 9.34 16.98
N LEU A 235 6.97 9.66 15.72
CA LEU A 235 8.33 9.75 15.18
C LEU A 235 9.16 10.83 15.87
N ASN A 236 8.53 11.93 16.26
CA ASN A 236 9.16 13.01 17.04
C ASN A 236 9.35 12.68 18.54
N GLY A 237 8.86 11.54 19.01
CA GLY A 237 8.92 11.14 20.43
C GLY A 237 7.93 11.85 21.36
N GLU A 238 6.94 12.57 20.80
CA GLU A 238 5.93 13.31 21.54
C GLU A 238 4.88 12.40 22.20
N ILE A 239 4.60 11.24 21.60
CA ILE A 239 3.66 10.23 22.09
C ILE A 239 4.28 8.83 22.04
N LYS A 240 3.74 7.90 22.84
CA LYS A 240 4.14 6.48 22.79
C LYS A 240 3.31 5.71 21.78
N GLY A 241 3.87 4.64 21.19
CA GLY A 241 3.16 3.76 20.28
C GLY A 241 1.90 3.14 20.90
N SER A 242 1.95 2.77 22.18
CA SER A 242 0.81 2.26 22.95
C SER A 242 -0.33 3.27 23.13
N GLN A 243 -0.03 4.56 23.16
CA GLN A 243 -1.02 5.63 23.17
C GLN A 243 -1.67 5.76 21.77
N LEU A 244 -0.84 5.80 20.71
CA LEU A 244 -1.32 5.95 19.34
C LEU A 244 -2.35 4.89 18.95
N TRP A 245 -2.02 3.58 19.13
CA TRP A 245 -2.92 2.53 18.65
C TRP A 245 -4.24 2.46 19.45
N ARG A 246 -4.22 2.83 20.74
CA ARG A 246 -5.45 2.91 21.55
C ARG A 246 -6.34 4.06 21.11
N GLU A 247 -5.77 5.24 20.88
CA GLU A 247 -6.54 6.43 20.46
C GLU A 247 -7.15 6.25 19.07
N LEU A 248 -6.43 5.65 18.14
CA LEU A 248 -6.91 5.37 16.79
C LEU A 248 -7.70 4.04 16.70
N LYS A 249 -7.87 3.31 17.82
CA LYS A 249 -8.58 2.02 17.89
C LYS A 249 -8.04 0.98 16.89
N LEU A 250 -6.72 0.93 16.74
CA LEU A 250 -6.03 0.04 15.83
C LEU A 250 -5.72 -1.31 16.47
N GLN A 251 -5.48 -2.32 15.63
CA GLN A 251 -4.92 -3.58 16.08
C GLN A 251 -3.39 -3.42 16.24
N ASN A 252 -2.87 -3.60 17.47
CA ASN A 252 -1.44 -3.54 17.73
C ASN A 252 -0.76 -4.83 17.25
N GLN A 253 -0.40 -4.85 15.98
CA GLN A 253 0.26 -5.97 15.30
C GLN A 253 1.08 -5.47 14.14
N LEU A 254 2.25 -6.06 13.92
CA LEU A 254 3.04 -5.90 12.70
C LEU A 254 3.13 -7.26 12.00
N GLY A 255 2.84 -7.27 10.70
CA GLY A 255 2.79 -8.48 9.88
C GLY A 255 1.46 -9.25 9.99
N VAL A 256 1.24 -10.20 9.09
CA VAL A 256 0.01 -11.02 9.03
C VAL A 256 0.02 -12.18 10.01
N THR A 257 1.20 -12.67 10.37
CA THR A 257 1.36 -13.75 11.34
C THR A 257 1.87 -13.22 12.67
N ARG A 258 1.27 -13.65 13.77
CA ARG A 258 1.84 -13.39 15.09
C ARG A 258 3.18 -14.13 15.29
N GLY A 259 3.58 -14.98 14.33
CA GLY A 259 4.65 -15.95 14.52
C GLY A 259 4.30 -16.88 15.70
N THR A 260 4.43 -18.17 15.51
CA THR A 260 4.26 -19.16 16.60
C THR A 260 5.37 -19.07 17.64
N VAL A 261 6.21 -18.06 17.58
CA VAL A 261 7.31 -17.86 18.51
C VAL A 261 7.03 -16.62 19.32
N VAL A 262 6.05 -16.76 20.22
CA VAL A 262 6.16 -16.16 21.53
C VAL A 262 6.72 -17.30 22.40
N GLY A 263 8.04 -17.41 22.45
CA GLY A 263 8.72 -18.10 23.51
C GLY A 263 8.98 -17.12 24.61
#